data_a8efdd0575be916eea27a5949b0811bd
#
_entry.id   a8efdd0575be916eea27a5949b0811bd
#
_cell.length_a   1.000
_cell.length_b   1.000
_cell.length_c   1.000
_cell.angle_alpha   90.00
_cell.angle_beta   90.00
_cell.angle_gamma   90.00
#
_symmetry.space_group_name_H-M   'P 1'
#
loop_
_entity.id
_entity.type
_entity.pdbx_description
1 polymer ?
#
loop_
_entity_poly.entity_id
_entity_poly.type
_entity_poly.pdbx_seq_one_letter_code
_entity_poly.pdbx_strand_id
1 'polypeptide(L)'
;RGLGDVYKRQTVITELSEYYEKELGYKQPPQTPFVGSNFNVTRAGIHADGLLKNEEIYNIFDTGKFLNRPPLVAVSNTSGLAGIAHWINNYYHLPDDRKVDKNSELVHRIKDWVDTQYDDGRVTVMTDQELVVEITSVCKELGIVL
;
A
#
# COMPACT_ATOMS: atom_id res chain seq x y z
N ARG A 1 9.21 33.10 12.31
CA ARG A 1 8.76 31.68 12.41
C ARG A 1 8.94 31.08 11.02
N GLY A 2 9.91 30.18 10.88
CA GLY A 2 10.30 29.64 9.57
C GLY A 2 9.35 28.56 9.07
N LEU A 3 9.43 28.26 7.77
CA LEU A 3 8.70 27.17 7.09
C LEU A 3 8.76 25.82 7.82
N GLY A 4 9.80 25.55 8.63
CA GLY A 4 9.93 24.34 9.43
C GLY A 4 8.82 24.11 10.47
N ASP A 5 8.18 25.17 10.98
CA ASP A 5 7.04 25.04 11.91
C ASP A 5 5.72 24.71 11.19
N VAL A 6 5.62 25.05 9.91
CA VAL A 6 4.45 24.73 9.08
C VAL A 6 4.43 23.22 8.77
N TYR A 7 5.58 22.65 8.47
CA TYR A 7 5.70 21.20 8.16
C TYR A 7 5.43 20.31 9.37
N LYS A 8 5.79 20.72 10.57
CA LYS A 8 5.52 19.97 11.81
C LYS A 8 4.03 19.88 12.16
N ARG A 9 3.19 20.77 11.59
CA ARG A 9 1.75 20.79 11.86
C ARG A 9 0.90 20.02 10.87
N GLN A 10 1.48 19.51 9.79
CA GLN A 10 0.72 18.83 8.74
C GLN A 10 0.28 17.43 9.15
N THR A 11 1.04 16.73 9.99
CA THR A 11 0.62 15.46 10.60
C THR A 11 -0.65 15.58 11.43
N VAL A 12 -0.93 16.78 11.98
CA VAL A 12 -2.16 17.07 12.73
C VAL A 12 -3.42 16.89 11.87
N ILE A 13 -3.33 17.03 10.54
CA ILE A 13 -4.47 16.79 9.64
C ILE A 13 -4.93 15.33 9.74
N THR A 14 -3.99 14.38 9.76
CA THR A 14 -4.30 12.97 9.93
C THR A 14 -4.89 12.69 11.31
N GLU A 15 -4.28 13.21 12.36
CA GLU A 15 -4.76 13.07 13.74
C GLU A 15 -6.17 13.62 13.92
N LEU A 16 -6.46 14.81 13.35
CA LEU A 16 -7.79 15.41 13.38
C LEU A 16 -8.83 14.55 12.64
N SER A 17 -8.47 14.04 11.46
CA SER A 17 -9.37 13.16 10.69
C SER A 17 -9.70 11.89 11.48
N GLU A 18 -8.71 11.26 12.08
CA GLU A 18 -8.90 10.08 12.92
C GLU A 18 -9.76 10.39 14.16
N TYR A 19 -9.57 11.56 14.77
CA TYR A 19 -10.39 12.02 15.88
C TYR A 19 -11.85 12.16 15.46
N TYR A 20 -12.14 12.82 14.32
CA TYR A 20 -13.50 12.96 13.80
C TYR A 20 -14.15 11.61 13.52
N GLU A 21 -13.40 10.65 12.99
CA GLU A 21 -13.94 9.30 12.73
C GLU A 21 -14.24 8.54 14.02
N LYS A 22 -13.33 8.58 15.01
CA LYS A 22 -13.45 7.81 16.25
C LYS A 22 -14.44 8.43 17.23
N GLU A 23 -14.37 9.75 17.43
CA GLU A 23 -15.12 10.42 18.51
C GLU A 23 -16.48 10.94 18.03
N LEU A 24 -16.58 11.36 16.77
CA LEU A 24 -17.80 11.93 16.23
C LEU A 24 -18.53 10.99 15.26
N GLY A 25 -17.97 9.82 14.96
CA GLY A 25 -18.56 8.83 14.04
C GLY A 25 -18.63 9.32 12.58
N TYR A 26 -17.94 10.41 12.24
CA TYR A 26 -17.93 10.95 10.88
C TYR A 26 -16.95 10.18 10.01
N LYS A 27 -17.47 9.39 9.05
CA LYS A 27 -16.63 8.66 8.09
C LYS A 27 -16.26 9.54 6.90
N GLN A 28 -14.97 9.76 6.71
CA GLN A 28 -14.45 10.45 5.54
C GLN A 28 -14.73 9.63 4.26
N PRO A 29 -15.18 10.25 3.16
CA PRO A 29 -15.19 9.57 1.87
C PRO A 29 -13.79 9.06 1.52
N PRO A 30 -13.63 7.81 1.02
CA PRO A 30 -12.31 7.20 0.82
C PRO A 30 -11.36 8.01 -0.07
N GLN A 31 -11.89 8.78 -1.01
CA GLN A 31 -11.12 9.59 -1.97
C GLN A 31 -10.88 11.04 -1.49
N THR A 32 -11.26 11.40 -0.26
CA THR A 32 -11.05 12.76 0.24
C THR A 32 -9.56 13.08 0.26
N PRO A 33 -9.12 14.19 -0.38
CA PRO A 33 -7.71 14.56 -0.41
C PRO A 33 -7.11 14.62 1.00
N PHE A 34 -5.90 14.08 1.15
CA PHE A 34 -5.07 14.03 2.37
C PHE A 34 -5.62 13.17 3.51
N VAL A 35 -6.92 13.01 3.68
CA VAL A 35 -7.55 12.35 4.84
C VAL A 35 -8.31 11.07 4.49
N GLY A 36 -8.80 10.91 3.28
CA GLY A 36 -9.50 9.69 2.85
C GLY A 36 -8.61 8.45 2.91
N SER A 37 -9.20 7.28 3.15
CA SER A 37 -8.45 6.02 3.26
C SER A 37 -7.71 5.63 1.96
N ASN A 38 -8.20 6.10 0.81
CA ASN A 38 -7.67 5.77 -0.51
C ASN A 38 -7.04 6.96 -1.25
N PHE A 39 -6.79 8.10 -0.59
CA PHE A 39 -6.32 9.30 -1.29
C PHE A 39 -4.94 9.11 -1.96
N ASN A 40 -4.07 8.27 -1.41
CA ASN A 40 -2.72 7.99 -1.90
C ASN A 40 -2.52 6.51 -2.30
N VAL A 41 -3.62 5.82 -2.63
CA VAL A 41 -3.56 4.43 -3.10
C VAL A 41 -3.38 4.39 -4.61
N THR A 42 -2.30 3.77 -5.08
CA THR A 42 -2.10 3.46 -6.50
C THR A 42 -2.41 2.00 -6.81
N ARG A 43 -2.92 1.74 -8.01
CA ARG A 43 -3.26 0.38 -8.49
C ARG A 43 -2.39 -0.05 -9.67
N ALA A 44 -1.82 0.90 -10.40
CA ALA A 44 -1.03 0.60 -11.58
C ALA A 44 0.41 0.24 -11.20
N GLY A 45 0.89 -0.92 -11.65
CA GLY A 45 2.23 -1.41 -11.35
C GLY A 45 3.35 -0.46 -11.75
N ILE A 46 3.21 0.24 -12.89
CA ILE A 46 4.18 1.23 -13.37
C ILE A 46 4.24 2.46 -12.44
N HIS A 47 3.11 2.88 -11.89
CA HIS A 47 3.05 3.96 -10.91
C HIS A 47 3.62 3.52 -9.55
N ALA A 48 3.37 2.28 -9.16
CA ALA A 48 3.95 1.70 -7.95
C ALA A 48 5.49 1.70 -8.03
N ASP A 49 6.08 1.24 -9.15
CA ASP A 49 7.54 1.24 -9.34
C ASP A 49 8.13 2.67 -9.30
N GLY A 50 7.42 3.64 -9.87
CA GLY A 50 7.81 5.06 -9.81
C GLY A 50 7.77 5.62 -8.38
N LEU A 51 6.68 5.38 -7.65
CA LEU A 51 6.51 5.80 -6.24
C LEU A 51 7.59 5.21 -5.34
N LEU A 52 8.00 3.95 -5.60
CA LEU A 52 9.06 3.27 -4.86
C LEU A 52 10.44 3.89 -5.05
N LYS A 53 10.70 4.45 -6.24
CA LYS A 53 11.96 5.10 -6.55
C LYS A 53 12.00 6.53 -6.02
N ASN A 54 10.94 7.27 -6.20
CA ASN A 54 10.78 8.62 -5.69
C ASN A 54 9.29 9.00 -5.68
N GLU A 55 8.72 9.18 -4.50
CA GLU A 55 7.32 9.56 -4.34
C GLU A 55 6.98 10.90 -5.03
N GLU A 56 7.92 11.85 -5.06
CA GLU A 56 7.72 13.17 -5.66
C GLU A 56 7.53 13.14 -7.20
N ILE A 57 7.74 11.99 -7.84
CA ILE A 57 7.40 11.81 -9.27
C ILE A 57 5.88 11.93 -9.50
N TYR A 58 5.07 11.48 -8.55
CA TYR A 58 3.62 11.45 -8.65
C TYR A 58 2.92 12.34 -7.63
N ASN A 59 3.53 12.55 -6.48
CA ASN A 59 3.02 13.42 -5.42
C ASN A 59 3.86 14.70 -5.36
N ILE A 60 3.22 15.82 -5.09
CA ILE A 60 3.91 17.12 -4.96
C ILE A 60 4.74 17.23 -3.67
N PHE A 61 4.64 16.24 -2.79
CA PHE A 61 5.38 16.13 -1.53
C PHE A 61 5.35 14.68 -1.03
N ASP A 62 6.28 14.33 -0.14
CA ASP A 62 6.36 13.05 0.56
C ASP A 62 5.20 12.92 1.57
N THR A 63 4.20 12.10 1.25
CA THR A 63 3.00 11.93 2.08
C THR A 63 3.29 11.18 3.37
N GLY A 64 4.29 10.30 3.37
CA GLY A 64 4.77 9.64 4.59
C GLY A 64 5.32 10.65 5.58
N LYS A 65 6.19 11.54 5.11
CA LYS A 65 6.85 12.56 5.94
C LYS A 65 5.90 13.65 6.45
N PHE A 66 5.03 14.15 5.57
CA PHE A 66 4.19 15.30 5.90
C PHE A 66 2.86 14.92 6.54
N LEU A 67 2.27 13.79 6.19
CA LEU A 67 0.96 13.36 6.67
C LEU A 67 1.04 12.13 7.59
N ASN A 68 2.22 11.52 7.75
CA ASN A 68 2.41 10.20 8.34
C ASN A 68 1.55 9.12 7.64
N ARG A 69 1.39 9.28 6.33
CA ARG A 69 0.59 8.38 5.47
C ARG A 69 1.36 8.03 4.21
N PRO A 70 2.25 7.03 4.28
CA PRO A 70 3.02 6.61 3.10
C PRO A 70 2.07 6.13 1.97
N PRO A 71 2.50 6.23 0.70
CA PRO A 71 1.72 5.75 -0.42
C PRO A 71 1.47 4.25 -0.29
N LEU A 72 0.25 3.84 -0.63
CA LEU A 72 -0.17 2.46 -0.61
C LEU A 72 -0.32 1.93 -2.03
N VAL A 73 0.04 0.68 -2.24
CA VAL A 73 -0.14 -0.04 -3.50
C VAL A 73 -1.24 -1.07 -3.30
N ALA A 74 -2.36 -0.91 -3.99
CA ALA A 74 -3.40 -1.92 -4.00
C ALA A 74 -3.09 -2.97 -5.07
N VAL A 75 -3.29 -4.24 -4.74
CA VAL A 75 -3.04 -5.36 -5.65
C VAL A 75 -4.28 -5.63 -6.51
N SER A 76 -4.07 -5.69 -7.83
CA SER A 76 -5.09 -6.02 -8.83
C SER A 76 -4.44 -6.75 -10.01
N ASN A 77 -5.22 -7.08 -11.05
CA ASN A 77 -4.72 -7.66 -12.29
C ASN A 77 -3.65 -6.78 -12.99
N THR A 78 -3.71 -5.46 -12.80
CA THR A 78 -2.72 -4.53 -13.36
C THR A 78 -1.46 -4.40 -12.52
N SER A 79 -1.40 -5.05 -11.36
CA SER A 79 -0.22 -5.04 -10.50
C SER A 79 0.84 -5.99 -11.06
N GLY A 80 2.04 -5.46 -11.31
CA GLY A 80 3.21 -6.27 -11.66
C GLY A 80 3.86 -6.89 -10.42
N LEU A 81 4.86 -7.76 -10.65
CA LEU A 81 5.62 -8.43 -9.58
C LEU A 81 6.20 -7.44 -8.55
N ALA A 82 6.68 -6.27 -9.01
CA ALA A 82 7.20 -5.23 -8.13
C ALA A 82 6.14 -4.68 -7.17
N GLY A 83 4.91 -4.48 -7.65
CA GLY A 83 3.81 -4.01 -6.81
C GLY A 83 3.42 -5.02 -5.73
N ILE A 84 3.40 -6.31 -6.07
CA ILE A 84 3.10 -7.39 -5.11
C ILE A 84 4.23 -7.51 -4.07
N ALA A 85 5.49 -7.53 -4.51
CA ALA A 85 6.63 -7.56 -3.60
C ALA A 85 6.63 -6.36 -2.64
N HIS A 86 6.30 -5.18 -3.14
CA HIS A 86 6.18 -3.99 -2.33
C HIS A 86 5.05 -4.10 -1.29
N TRP A 87 3.87 -4.57 -1.72
CA TRP A 87 2.77 -4.78 -0.81
C TRP A 87 3.17 -5.72 0.34
N ILE A 88 3.80 -6.86 0.03
CA ILE A 88 4.29 -7.83 1.02
C ILE A 88 5.26 -7.15 2.00
N ASN A 89 6.28 -6.48 1.47
CA ASN A 89 7.31 -5.84 2.28
C ASN A 89 6.74 -4.78 3.23
N ASN A 90 5.77 -3.99 2.77
CA ASN A 90 5.12 -2.97 3.57
C ASN A 90 4.16 -3.55 4.60
N TYR A 91 3.33 -4.52 4.20
CA TYR A 91 2.33 -5.10 5.09
C TYR A 91 2.98 -5.82 6.28
N TYR A 92 4.04 -6.59 6.01
CA TYR A 92 4.78 -7.32 7.05
C TYR A 92 5.91 -6.50 7.69
N HIS A 93 6.07 -5.23 7.31
CA HIS A 93 7.12 -4.34 7.82
C HIS A 93 8.52 -4.96 7.76
N LEU A 94 8.83 -5.62 6.63
CA LEU A 94 10.09 -6.34 6.49
C LEU A 94 11.28 -5.37 6.42
N PRO A 95 12.33 -5.59 7.23
CA PRO A 95 13.54 -4.78 7.18
C PRO A 95 14.30 -5.01 5.86
N ASP A 96 15.19 -4.09 5.48
CA ASP A 96 15.84 -4.07 4.17
C ASP A 96 16.59 -5.36 3.82
N ASP A 97 17.18 -6.02 4.81
CA ASP A 97 17.91 -7.28 4.67
C ASP A 97 17.01 -8.52 4.49
N ARG A 98 15.72 -8.36 4.77
CA ARG A 98 14.72 -9.45 4.67
C ARG A 98 13.61 -9.15 3.65
N LYS A 99 13.74 -8.08 2.88
CA LYS A 99 12.76 -7.74 1.85
C LYS A 99 12.64 -8.85 0.82
N VAL A 100 11.40 -9.17 0.50
CA VAL A 100 11.08 -10.11 -0.58
C VAL A 100 11.39 -9.46 -1.91
N ASP A 101 12.22 -10.13 -2.74
CA ASP A 101 12.51 -9.68 -4.10
C ASP A 101 11.35 -9.99 -5.04
N LYS A 102 11.13 -9.09 -6.01
CA LYS A 102 10.07 -9.23 -7.02
C LYS A 102 10.15 -10.50 -7.87
N ASN A 103 11.36 -11.08 -8.00
CA ASN A 103 11.57 -12.31 -8.76
C ASN A 103 11.50 -13.57 -7.87
N SER A 104 11.15 -13.44 -6.59
CA SER A 104 10.99 -14.59 -5.71
C SER A 104 9.82 -15.47 -6.12
N GLU A 105 9.92 -16.78 -5.85
CA GLU A 105 8.86 -17.73 -6.14
C GLU A 105 7.54 -17.37 -5.44
N LEU A 106 7.63 -16.86 -4.21
CA LEU A 106 6.46 -16.36 -3.47
C LEU A 106 5.70 -15.31 -4.29
N VAL A 107 6.39 -14.30 -4.82
CA VAL A 107 5.77 -13.21 -5.56
C VAL A 107 5.15 -13.72 -6.87
N HIS A 108 5.80 -14.64 -7.56
CA HIS A 108 5.24 -15.26 -8.78
C HIS A 108 3.97 -16.04 -8.46
N ARG A 109 3.97 -16.87 -7.43
CA ARG A 109 2.78 -17.67 -7.01
C ARG A 109 1.60 -16.75 -6.65
N ILE A 110 1.85 -15.66 -5.91
CA ILE A 110 0.81 -14.68 -5.59
C ILE A 110 0.30 -13.99 -6.85
N LYS A 111 1.18 -13.65 -7.80
CA LYS A 111 0.77 -13.05 -9.08
C LYS A 111 -0.13 -13.97 -9.88
N ASP A 112 0.24 -15.24 -10.02
CA ASP A 112 -0.55 -16.23 -10.75
C ASP A 112 -1.93 -16.43 -10.09
N TRP A 113 -1.97 -16.47 -8.76
CA TRP A 113 -3.24 -16.53 -8.04
C TRP A 113 -4.10 -15.30 -8.26
N VAL A 114 -3.52 -14.10 -8.21
CA VAL A 114 -4.22 -12.84 -8.50
C VAL A 114 -4.81 -12.89 -9.92
N ASP A 115 -4.01 -13.26 -10.92
CA ASP A 115 -4.47 -13.32 -12.31
C ASP A 115 -5.64 -14.30 -12.47
N THR A 116 -5.56 -15.48 -11.86
CA THR A 116 -6.66 -16.47 -11.86
C THR A 116 -7.95 -15.87 -11.30
N GLN A 117 -7.91 -15.08 -10.21
CA GLN A 117 -9.10 -14.44 -9.65
C GLN A 117 -9.78 -13.50 -10.65
N TYR A 118 -8.97 -12.80 -11.46
CA TYR A 118 -9.53 -11.88 -12.47
C TYR A 118 -9.97 -12.61 -13.74
N ASP A 119 -9.33 -13.69 -14.12
CA ASP A 119 -9.77 -14.57 -15.21
C ASP A 119 -11.12 -15.21 -14.86
N ASP A 120 -11.38 -15.51 -13.60
CA ASP A 120 -12.66 -15.99 -13.05
C ASP A 120 -13.74 -14.91 -12.94
N GLY A 121 -13.44 -13.68 -13.39
CA GLY A 121 -14.43 -12.58 -13.52
C GLY A 121 -14.42 -11.56 -12.37
N ARG A 122 -13.41 -11.55 -11.53
CA ARG A 122 -13.26 -10.54 -10.47
C ARG A 122 -13.06 -9.14 -11.10
N VAL A 123 -13.73 -8.13 -10.55
CA VAL A 123 -13.62 -6.72 -10.98
C VAL A 123 -13.10 -5.78 -9.87
N THR A 124 -13.02 -6.27 -8.63
CA THR A 124 -12.56 -5.49 -7.46
C THR A 124 -11.09 -5.74 -7.18
N VAL A 125 -10.40 -4.77 -6.55
CA VAL A 125 -9.04 -5.00 -6.04
C VAL A 125 -9.02 -6.11 -4.99
N MET A 126 -7.86 -6.75 -4.82
CA MET A 126 -7.66 -7.71 -3.74
C MET A 126 -7.71 -6.99 -2.41
N THR A 127 -8.40 -7.57 -1.44
CA THR A 127 -8.39 -7.07 -0.06
C THR A 127 -7.12 -7.54 0.67
N ASP A 128 -6.70 -6.80 1.68
CA ASP A 128 -5.55 -7.18 2.50
C ASP A 128 -5.76 -8.56 3.15
N GLN A 129 -6.99 -8.86 3.58
CA GLN A 129 -7.32 -10.15 4.18
C GLN A 129 -7.15 -11.32 3.21
N GLU A 130 -7.61 -11.19 1.97
CA GLU A 130 -7.45 -12.21 0.93
C GLU A 130 -5.97 -12.44 0.63
N LEU A 131 -5.20 -11.35 0.47
CA LEU A 131 -3.75 -11.43 0.24
C LEU A 131 -3.03 -12.12 1.39
N VAL A 132 -3.33 -11.78 2.63
CA VAL A 132 -2.71 -12.39 3.82
C VAL A 132 -2.99 -13.89 3.89
N VAL A 133 -4.22 -14.31 3.62
CA VAL A 133 -4.60 -15.73 3.62
C VAL A 133 -3.79 -16.49 2.57
N GLU A 134 -3.73 -15.99 1.35
CA GLU A 134 -3.01 -16.65 0.26
C GLU A 134 -1.50 -16.64 0.49
N ILE A 135 -0.91 -15.51 0.88
CA ILE A 135 0.52 -15.42 1.21
C ILE A 135 0.88 -16.40 2.32
N THR A 136 0.07 -16.50 3.36
CA THR A 136 0.31 -17.45 4.46
C THR A 136 0.29 -18.90 3.97
N SER A 137 -0.64 -19.24 3.08
CA SER A 137 -0.72 -20.57 2.46
C SER A 137 0.54 -20.89 1.65
N VAL A 138 0.91 -19.99 0.74
CA VAL A 138 2.09 -20.16 -0.11
C VAL A 138 3.38 -20.19 0.71
N CYS A 139 3.53 -19.35 1.71
CA CYS A 139 4.69 -19.37 2.62
C CYS A 139 4.82 -20.71 3.34
N LYS A 140 3.71 -21.29 3.80
CA LYS A 140 3.70 -22.61 4.44
C LYS A 140 4.15 -23.72 3.47
N GLU A 141 3.70 -23.68 2.22
CA GLU A 141 4.11 -24.63 1.18
C GLU A 141 5.61 -24.52 0.84
N LEU A 142 6.11 -23.29 0.75
CA LEU A 142 7.51 -23.01 0.41
C LEU A 142 8.48 -23.07 1.61
N GLY A 143 7.96 -23.24 2.83
CA GLY A 143 8.78 -23.22 4.04
C GLY A 143 9.38 -21.84 4.35
N ILE A 144 8.73 -20.74 3.91
CA ILE A 144 9.19 -19.37 4.10
C ILE A 144 8.55 -18.79 5.38
N VAL A 145 9.35 -18.05 6.14
CA VAL A 145 8.88 -17.26 7.30
C VAL A 145 9.12 -15.77 6.98
N LEU A 146 8.06 -14.99 6.87
CA LEU A 146 8.09 -13.54 6.66
C LEU A 146 8.30 -12.78 7.96
#